data_8ee841c985f0e0752cf410802b5e3e9d
#
_entry.id   8ee841c985f0e0752cf410802b5e3e9d
#
_cell.length_a   1.000
_cell.length_b   1.000
_cell.length_c   1.000
_cell.angle_alpha   90.00
_cell.angle_beta   90.00
_cell.angle_gamma   90.00
#
_symmetry.space_group_name_H-M   'P 1'
#
loop_
_entity.id
_entity.type
_entity.pdbx_description
1 polymer ?
#
loop_
_entity_poly.entity_id
_entity_poly.type
_entity_poly.pdbx_seq_one_letter_code
_entity_poly.pdbx_strand_id
1 'polypeptide(L)'
;FDAVMETEQNNPHHKYSVGEHTIRTMMAIEPDKDLRLAMLFHDFGKPLCKTTDEEGIDHFHGHGLKSEELCTRILKRLKFDNDTIHRVGRLVKNHDYDVEPEKKYVRRALNRLGGDIFPMLLKVKQADIKAQSDYLREEKEQKLYEVNRLY
;
A
#
# COMPACT_ATOMS: atom_id res chain seq x y z
N PHE A 1 15.89 -8.18 -1.14
CA PHE A 1 14.65 -8.84 -0.69
C PHE A 1 14.69 -9.15 0.82
N ASP A 2 15.80 -9.71 1.30
CA ASP A 2 15.94 -10.07 2.72
C ASP A 2 15.82 -8.85 3.63
N ALA A 3 16.39 -7.70 3.24
CA ALA A 3 16.28 -6.47 4.01
C ALA A 3 14.81 -6.03 4.18
N VAL A 4 13.98 -6.23 3.15
CA VAL A 4 12.55 -5.92 3.22
C VAL A 4 11.86 -6.86 4.20
N MET A 5 12.11 -8.16 4.07
CA MET A 5 11.47 -9.19 4.88
C MET A 5 11.79 -9.06 6.38
N GLU A 6 13.00 -8.62 6.69
CA GLU A 6 13.50 -8.55 8.07
C GLU A 6 13.26 -7.19 8.74
N THR A 7 12.76 -6.18 8.01
CA THR A 7 12.55 -4.85 8.57
C THR A 7 11.42 -4.87 9.60
N GLU A 8 11.72 -4.42 10.81
CA GLU A 8 10.75 -4.29 11.90
C GLU A 8 10.00 -2.95 11.83
N GLN A 9 8.77 -2.94 12.31
CA GLN A 9 7.89 -1.78 12.35
C GLN A 9 7.40 -1.56 13.79
N ASN A 10 8.11 -0.73 14.55
CA ASN A 10 7.71 -0.39 15.92
C ASN A 10 6.80 0.84 15.92
N ASN A 11 5.51 0.64 15.62
CA ASN A 11 4.48 1.68 15.73
C ASN A 11 3.11 1.03 15.97
N PRO A 12 2.11 1.80 16.46
CA PRO A 12 0.83 1.22 16.86
C PRO A 12 0.00 0.63 15.72
N HIS A 13 0.24 1.05 14.46
CA HIS A 13 -0.50 0.55 13.30
C HIS A 13 -0.02 -0.83 12.84
N HIS A 14 1.20 -1.24 13.18
CA HIS A 14 1.80 -2.48 12.69
C HIS A 14 2.32 -3.34 13.85
N LYS A 15 1.90 -4.61 13.90
CA LYS A 15 2.39 -5.59 14.86
C LYS A 15 3.30 -6.65 14.22
N TYR A 16 3.47 -6.59 12.91
CA TYR A 16 4.29 -7.53 12.14
C TYR A 16 5.51 -6.82 11.55
N SER A 17 6.56 -7.58 11.22
CA SER A 17 7.64 -7.07 10.37
C SER A 17 7.08 -6.71 8.99
N VAL A 18 7.85 -5.94 8.21
CA VAL A 18 7.44 -5.59 6.83
C VAL A 18 7.19 -6.86 6.02
N GLY A 19 8.04 -7.88 6.15
CA GLY A 19 7.88 -9.12 5.39
C GLY A 19 6.61 -9.89 5.78
N GLU A 20 6.35 -10.06 7.06
CA GLU A 20 5.15 -10.75 7.51
C GLU A 20 3.89 -9.99 7.13
N HIS A 21 3.89 -8.67 7.29
CA HIS A 21 2.79 -7.81 6.86
C HIS A 21 2.54 -7.96 5.35
N THR A 22 3.60 -7.94 4.54
CA THR A 22 3.50 -8.11 3.08
C THR A 22 2.83 -9.44 2.72
N ILE A 23 3.27 -10.54 3.32
CA ILE A 23 2.67 -11.85 3.07
C ILE A 23 1.19 -11.86 3.46
N ARG A 24 0.85 -11.27 4.60
CA ARG A 24 -0.55 -11.20 5.05
C ARG A 24 -1.42 -10.37 4.11
N THR A 25 -0.91 -9.28 3.56
CA THR A 25 -1.66 -8.49 2.56
C THR A 25 -1.89 -9.28 1.28
N MET A 26 -0.89 -10.04 0.83
CA MET A 26 -1.03 -10.89 -0.35
C MET A 26 -2.07 -11.99 -0.16
N MET A 27 -2.21 -12.52 1.06
CA MET A 27 -3.22 -13.51 1.40
C MET A 27 -4.62 -12.91 1.53
N ALA A 28 -4.72 -11.66 1.92
CA ALA A 28 -5.99 -10.97 2.15
C ALA A 28 -6.62 -10.40 0.88
N ILE A 29 -5.86 -10.27 -0.20
CA ILE A 29 -6.34 -9.70 -1.46
C ILE A 29 -6.81 -10.80 -2.42
N GLU A 30 -7.76 -10.46 -3.29
CA GLU A 30 -8.24 -11.42 -4.29
C GLU A 30 -7.11 -11.87 -5.25
N PRO A 31 -7.22 -13.07 -5.85
CA PRO A 31 -6.15 -13.65 -6.67
C PRO A 31 -6.05 -13.02 -8.06
N ASP A 32 -5.74 -11.74 -8.10
CA ASP A 32 -5.49 -10.96 -9.31
C ASP A 32 -4.00 -10.67 -9.39
N LYS A 33 -3.41 -10.84 -10.56
CA LYS A 33 -1.96 -10.67 -10.76
C LYS A 33 -1.48 -9.28 -10.35
N ASP A 34 -2.15 -8.24 -10.85
CA ASP A 34 -1.72 -6.85 -10.59
C ASP A 34 -1.88 -6.48 -9.12
N LEU A 35 -2.98 -6.90 -8.50
CA LEU A 35 -3.23 -6.65 -7.09
C LEU A 35 -2.22 -7.36 -6.20
N ARG A 36 -1.90 -8.62 -6.48
CA ARG A 36 -0.89 -9.35 -5.71
C ARG A 36 0.51 -8.80 -5.88
N LEU A 37 0.87 -8.38 -7.10
CA LEU A 37 2.15 -7.70 -7.32
C LEU A 37 2.21 -6.38 -6.56
N ALA A 38 1.12 -5.61 -6.55
CA ALA A 38 1.06 -4.37 -5.78
C ALA A 38 1.28 -4.63 -4.29
N MET A 39 0.65 -5.66 -3.73
CA MET A 39 0.84 -6.02 -2.32
C MET A 39 2.27 -6.48 -2.04
N LEU A 40 2.87 -7.27 -2.94
CA LEU A 40 4.25 -7.70 -2.79
C LEU A 40 5.21 -6.53 -2.67
N PHE A 41 5.02 -5.49 -3.49
CA PHE A 41 5.97 -4.38 -3.59
C PHE A 41 5.59 -3.13 -2.78
N HIS A 42 4.39 -3.04 -2.21
CA HIS A 42 3.91 -1.78 -1.63
C HIS A 42 4.81 -1.21 -0.53
N ASP A 43 5.48 -2.04 0.23
CA ASP A 43 6.35 -1.65 1.33
C ASP A 43 7.84 -1.90 1.06
N PHE A 44 8.22 -2.20 -0.19
CA PHE A 44 9.61 -2.54 -0.57
C PHE A 44 10.61 -1.44 -0.23
N GLY A 45 10.18 -0.18 -0.28
CA GLY A 45 11.02 0.97 0.01
C GLY A 45 11.23 1.25 1.49
N LYS A 46 10.51 0.59 2.40
CA LYS A 46 10.58 0.87 3.85
C LYS A 46 11.98 0.76 4.43
N PRO A 47 12.80 -0.26 4.11
CA PRO A 47 14.16 -0.33 4.66
C PRO A 47 15.02 0.91 4.34
N LEU A 48 14.77 1.56 3.22
CA LEU A 48 15.52 2.75 2.79
C LEU A 48 14.99 4.05 3.39
N CYS A 49 13.81 4.01 4.01
CA CYS A 49 13.11 5.20 4.52
C CYS A 49 12.91 5.18 6.02
N LYS A 50 13.37 4.13 6.71
CA LYS A 50 13.12 3.93 8.14
C LYS A 50 13.84 5.00 8.96
N THR A 51 13.06 5.67 9.82
CA THR A 51 13.58 6.56 10.87
C THR A 51 12.89 6.20 12.18
N THR A 52 13.56 6.46 13.30
CA THR A 52 13.00 6.22 14.63
C THR A 52 13.03 7.53 15.40
N ASP A 53 11.89 7.97 15.94
CA ASP A 53 11.80 9.21 16.69
C ASP A 53 12.26 9.06 18.14
N GLU A 54 12.18 10.16 18.90
CA GLU A 54 12.63 10.20 20.30
C GLU A 54 11.85 9.27 21.21
N GLU A 55 10.62 8.92 20.83
CA GLU A 55 9.74 8.01 21.59
C GLU A 55 9.95 6.55 21.18
N GLY A 56 10.88 6.25 20.27
CA GLY A 56 11.14 4.91 19.78
C GLY A 56 10.15 4.44 18.71
N ILE A 57 9.36 5.35 18.14
CA ILE A 57 8.38 5.04 17.09
C ILE A 57 9.05 5.08 15.72
N ASP A 58 8.85 4.04 14.93
CA ASP A 58 9.40 3.95 13.58
C ASP A 58 8.49 4.65 12.56
N HIS A 59 9.10 5.40 11.65
CA HIS A 59 8.46 6.10 10.56
C HIS A 59 9.11 5.74 9.23
N PHE A 60 8.34 5.82 8.13
CA PHE A 60 8.77 5.40 6.80
C PHE A 60 8.34 6.42 5.74
N HIS A 61 8.70 7.69 5.94
CA HIS A 61 8.29 8.78 5.04
C HIS A 61 8.83 8.57 3.62
N GLY A 62 7.95 8.73 2.63
CA GLY A 62 8.32 8.58 1.23
C GLY A 62 8.46 7.15 0.74
N HIS A 63 8.09 6.15 1.55
CA HIS A 63 8.28 4.75 1.16
C HIS A 63 7.45 4.35 -0.07
N GLY A 64 6.30 4.98 -0.31
CA GLY A 64 5.47 4.69 -1.49
C GLY A 64 6.21 5.00 -2.79
N LEU A 65 6.83 6.18 -2.88
CA LEU A 65 7.62 6.57 -4.05
C LEU A 65 8.85 5.67 -4.22
N LYS A 66 9.56 5.40 -3.14
CA LYS A 66 10.74 4.53 -3.19
C LYS A 66 10.36 3.11 -3.57
N SER A 67 9.23 2.61 -3.07
CA SER A 67 8.70 1.29 -3.43
C SER A 67 8.34 1.24 -4.92
N GLU A 68 7.74 2.29 -5.47
CA GLU A 68 7.44 2.38 -6.91
C GLU A 68 8.72 2.29 -7.75
N GLU A 69 9.77 3.03 -7.36
CA GLU A 69 11.05 3.00 -8.08
C GLU A 69 11.64 1.60 -8.13
N LEU A 70 11.67 0.92 -6.98
CA LEU A 70 12.19 -0.44 -6.87
C LEU A 70 11.33 -1.44 -7.65
N CYS A 71 10.01 -1.34 -7.52
CA CYS A 71 9.05 -2.18 -8.22
C CYS A 71 9.23 -2.06 -9.74
N THR A 72 9.28 -0.84 -10.25
CA THR A 72 9.44 -0.58 -11.68
C THR A 72 10.75 -1.20 -12.21
N ARG A 73 11.85 -1.02 -11.47
CA ARG A 73 13.14 -1.59 -11.85
C ARG A 73 13.10 -3.11 -11.91
N ILE A 74 12.52 -3.75 -10.90
CA ILE A 74 12.44 -5.21 -10.81
C ILE A 74 11.55 -5.77 -11.91
N LEU A 75 10.36 -5.19 -12.12
CA LEU A 75 9.42 -5.67 -13.12
C LEU A 75 9.96 -5.50 -14.55
N LYS A 76 10.68 -4.41 -14.82
CA LYS A 76 11.37 -4.23 -16.10
C LYS A 76 12.44 -5.30 -16.33
N ARG A 77 13.22 -5.59 -15.30
CA ARG A 77 14.26 -6.62 -15.38
C ARG A 77 13.66 -8.00 -15.62
N LEU A 78 12.50 -8.28 -15.04
CA LEU A 78 11.77 -9.54 -15.23
C LEU A 78 10.93 -9.54 -16.51
N LYS A 79 10.99 -8.48 -17.30
CA LYS A 79 10.32 -8.36 -18.60
C LYS A 79 8.80 -8.43 -18.56
N PHE A 80 8.19 -7.88 -17.50
CA PHE A 80 6.75 -7.66 -17.48
C PHE A 80 6.37 -6.61 -18.53
N ASP A 81 5.12 -6.68 -19.03
CA ASP A 81 4.64 -5.72 -20.00
C ASP A 81 4.48 -4.32 -19.39
N ASN A 82 4.55 -3.28 -20.24
CA ASN A 82 4.50 -1.89 -19.79
C ASN A 82 3.21 -1.53 -19.07
N ASP A 83 2.09 -2.07 -19.51
CA ASP A 83 0.79 -1.80 -18.86
C ASP A 83 0.75 -2.34 -17.44
N THR A 84 1.25 -3.56 -17.22
CA THR A 84 1.37 -4.15 -15.88
C THR A 84 2.28 -3.31 -15.00
N ILE A 85 3.46 -2.94 -15.50
CA ILE A 85 4.42 -2.11 -14.76
C ILE A 85 3.79 -0.79 -14.36
N HIS A 86 3.08 -0.14 -15.26
CA HIS A 86 2.41 1.14 -15.00
C HIS A 86 1.31 1.02 -13.94
N ARG A 87 0.42 0.02 -14.08
CA ARG A 87 -0.68 -0.18 -13.13
C ARG A 87 -0.16 -0.52 -11.74
N VAL A 88 0.73 -1.50 -11.65
CA VAL A 88 1.32 -1.92 -10.36
C VAL A 88 2.08 -0.76 -9.72
N GLY A 89 2.87 -0.04 -10.50
CA GLY A 89 3.61 1.13 -10.00
C GLY A 89 2.70 2.20 -9.41
N ARG A 90 1.59 2.50 -10.07
CA ARG A 90 0.63 3.49 -9.57
C ARG A 90 -0.04 3.04 -8.28
N LEU A 91 -0.39 1.75 -8.17
CA LEU A 91 -0.97 1.20 -6.95
C LEU A 91 0.03 1.25 -5.79
N VAL A 92 1.27 0.88 -6.04
CA VAL A 92 2.34 0.90 -5.03
C VAL A 92 2.61 2.33 -4.56
N LYS A 93 2.77 3.27 -5.48
CA LYS A 93 3.03 4.67 -5.15
C LYS A 93 1.94 5.29 -4.29
N ASN A 94 0.69 4.97 -4.57
CA ASN A 94 -0.47 5.61 -3.96
C ASN A 94 -1.16 4.75 -2.89
N HIS A 95 -0.58 3.63 -2.47
CA HIS A 95 -1.25 2.71 -1.54
C HIS A 95 -1.60 3.38 -0.20
N ASP A 96 -0.82 4.34 0.24
CA ASP A 96 -1.04 5.10 1.47
C ASP A 96 -1.69 6.47 1.24
N TYR A 97 -2.10 6.77 0.00
CA TYR A 97 -2.82 8.00 -0.31
C TYR A 97 -4.15 8.04 0.45
N ASP A 98 -4.29 9.03 1.31
CA ASP A 98 -5.47 9.15 2.18
C ASP A 98 -6.61 9.86 1.45
N VAL A 99 -7.80 9.24 1.45
CA VAL A 99 -9.00 9.80 0.84
C VAL A 99 -10.04 10.02 1.93
N GLU A 100 -10.39 11.26 2.19
CA GLU A 100 -11.45 11.57 3.15
C GLU A 100 -12.82 11.18 2.59
N PRO A 101 -13.76 10.68 3.43
CA PRO A 101 -15.05 10.17 2.97
C PRO A 101 -16.07 11.29 2.68
N GLU A 102 -15.72 12.17 1.76
CA GLU A 102 -16.57 13.23 1.24
C GLU A 102 -16.53 13.23 -0.28
N LYS A 103 -17.66 13.51 -0.91
CA LYS A 103 -17.80 13.47 -2.38
C LYS A 103 -16.71 14.24 -3.13
N LYS A 104 -16.35 15.42 -2.63
CA LYS A 104 -15.33 16.27 -3.28
C LYS A 104 -13.96 15.60 -3.31
N TYR A 105 -13.58 14.90 -2.23
CA TYR A 105 -12.29 14.23 -2.11
C TYR A 105 -12.25 12.93 -2.90
N VAL A 106 -13.36 12.18 -2.89
CA VAL A 106 -13.49 10.96 -3.70
C VAL A 106 -13.41 11.32 -5.19
N ARG A 107 -14.11 12.38 -5.61
CA ARG A 107 -14.05 12.85 -7.00
C ARG A 107 -12.63 13.30 -7.39
N ARG A 108 -11.95 14.01 -6.50
CA ARG A 108 -10.56 14.44 -6.73
C ARG A 108 -9.62 13.25 -6.88
N ALA A 109 -9.75 12.26 -6.01
CA ALA A 109 -8.95 11.04 -6.09
C ALA A 109 -9.23 10.27 -7.38
N LEU A 110 -10.49 10.13 -7.76
CA LEU A 110 -10.88 9.47 -9.00
C LEU A 110 -10.30 10.19 -10.22
N ASN A 111 -10.36 11.51 -10.25
CA ASN A 111 -9.80 12.31 -11.36
C ASN A 111 -8.27 12.18 -11.42
N ARG A 112 -7.60 12.13 -10.27
CA ARG A 112 -6.14 12.02 -10.18
C ARG A 112 -5.65 10.64 -10.61
N LEU A 113 -6.31 9.58 -10.19
CA LEU A 113 -5.86 8.21 -10.35
C LEU A 113 -6.47 7.49 -11.56
N GLY A 114 -7.65 7.92 -11.98
CA GLY A 114 -8.41 7.29 -13.07
C GLY A 114 -9.38 6.22 -12.59
N GLY A 115 -10.37 5.94 -13.43
CA GLY A 115 -11.43 4.97 -13.11
C GLY A 115 -10.98 3.51 -13.16
N ASP A 116 -9.82 3.23 -13.73
CA ASP A 116 -9.20 1.91 -13.74
C ASP A 116 -8.38 1.64 -12.46
N ILE A 117 -7.62 2.63 -12.00
CA ILE A 117 -6.73 2.48 -10.82
C ILE A 117 -7.49 2.66 -9.50
N PHE A 118 -8.43 3.60 -9.42
CA PHE A 118 -9.08 3.91 -8.15
C PHE A 118 -9.80 2.72 -7.52
N PRO A 119 -10.62 1.92 -8.24
CA PRO A 119 -11.24 0.73 -7.64
C PRO A 119 -10.23 -0.30 -7.17
N MET A 120 -9.13 -0.48 -7.89
CA MET A 120 -8.04 -1.39 -7.50
C MET A 120 -7.35 -0.88 -6.23
N LEU A 121 -7.15 0.43 -6.13
CA LEU A 121 -6.56 1.04 -4.94
C LEU A 121 -7.41 0.80 -3.70
N LEU A 122 -8.73 0.86 -3.81
CA LEU A 122 -9.62 0.58 -2.68
C LEU A 122 -9.46 -0.87 -2.18
N LYS A 123 -9.26 -1.82 -3.09
CA LYS A 123 -8.98 -3.22 -2.74
C LYS A 123 -7.62 -3.37 -2.04
N VAL A 124 -6.61 -2.66 -2.53
CA VAL A 124 -5.28 -2.62 -1.91
C VAL A 124 -5.38 -2.07 -0.49
N LYS A 125 -6.09 -0.97 -0.30
CA LYS A 125 -6.28 -0.37 1.03
C LYS A 125 -6.98 -1.33 2.00
N GLN A 126 -7.97 -2.05 1.55
CA GLN A 126 -8.69 -3.01 2.39
C GLN A 126 -7.78 -4.15 2.84
N ALA A 127 -6.98 -4.71 1.94
CA ALA A 127 -6.04 -5.76 2.27
C ALA A 127 -4.97 -5.28 3.24
N ASP A 128 -4.48 -4.04 3.05
CA ASP A 128 -3.49 -3.43 3.92
C ASP A 128 -4.03 -3.25 5.35
N ILE A 129 -5.26 -2.75 5.50
CA ILE A 129 -5.93 -2.59 6.80
C ILE A 129 -6.07 -3.94 7.51
N LYS A 130 -6.49 -4.98 6.80
CA LYS A 130 -6.68 -6.32 7.37
C LYS A 130 -5.38 -6.92 7.91
N ALA A 131 -4.25 -6.56 7.33
CA ALA A 131 -2.94 -7.07 7.72
C ALA A 131 -2.21 -6.18 8.75
N GLN A 132 -2.80 -5.06 9.14
CA GLN A 132 -2.26 -4.18 10.18
C GLN A 132 -2.66 -4.67 11.58
N SER A 133 -2.19 -3.96 12.62
CA SER A 133 -2.63 -4.21 13.99
C SER A 133 -4.11 -3.83 14.16
N ASP A 134 -4.71 -4.22 15.29
CA ASP A 134 -6.11 -3.86 15.58
C ASP A 134 -6.29 -2.38 15.95
N TYR A 135 -5.18 -1.63 16.07
CA TYR A 135 -5.20 -0.22 16.42
C TYR A 135 -6.01 0.59 15.39
N LEU A 136 -7.10 1.19 15.84
CA LEU A 136 -8.03 1.97 15.02
C LEU A 136 -8.60 1.22 13.81
N ARG A 137 -8.64 -0.13 13.86
CA ARG A 137 -9.13 -0.93 12.73
C ARG A 137 -10.57 -0.60 12.35
N GLU A 138 -11.47 -0.51 13.33
CA GLU A 138 -12.87 -0.19 13.05
C GLU A 138 -13.04 1.15 12.38
N GLU A 139 -12.32 2.17 12.84
CA GLU A 139 -12.34 3.51 12.27
C GLU A 139 -11.79 3.50 10.84
N LYS A 140 -10.71 2.77 10.59
CA LYS A 140 -10.11 2.65 9.25
C LYS A 140 -11.06 1.94 8.28
N GLU A 141 -11.67 0.84 8.72
CA GLU A 141 -12.62 0.08 7.89
C GLU A 141 -13.87 0.87 7.61
N GLN A 142 -14.41 1.60 8.60
CA GLN A 142 -15.58 2.45 8.42
C GLN A 142 -15.29 3.59 7.44
N LYS A 143 -14.14 4.23 7.57
CA LYS A 143 -13.71 5.29 6.64
C LYS A 143 -13.62 4.77 5.21
N LEU A 144 -13.01 3.61 5.02
CA LEU A 144 -12.89 2.99 3.70
C LEU A 144 -14.25 2.59 3.13
N TYR A 145 -15.13 2.05 3.98
CA TYR A 145 -16.50 1.73 3.58
C TYR A 145 -17.24 2.97 3.07
N GLU A 146 -17.14 4.10 3.77
CA GLU A 146 -17.76 5.34 3.34
C GLU A 146 -17.19 5.87 2.02
N VAL A 147 -15.88 5.76 1.82
CA VAL A 147 -15.23 6.12 0.53
C VAL A 147 -15.77 5.24 -0.60
N ASN A 148 -15.89 3.93 -0.37
CA ASN A 148 -16.46 3.01 -1.36
C ASN A 148 -17.90 3.36 -1.69
N ARG A 149 -18.70 3.72 -0.68
CA ARG A 149 -20.11 4.08 -0.87
C ARG A 149 -20.25 5.34 -1.72
N LEU A 150 -19.34 6.29 -1.59
CA LEU A 150 -19.35 7.55 -2.33
C LEU A 150 -18.76 7.43 -3.74
N TYR A 151 -18.01 6.37 -3.97
CA TYR A 151 -17.44 6.06 -5.28
C TYR A 151 -18.52 5.58 -6.25
#